data_5bdae8889c60191780f520417f6cc35f
#
_entry.id   5bdae8889c60191780f520417f6cc35f
#
_cell.length_a   1.000
_cell.length_b   1.000
_cell.length_c   1.000
_cell.angle_alpha   90.00
_cell.angle_beta   90.00
_cell.angle_gamma   90.00
#
_symmetry.space_group_name_H-M   'P 1'
#
loop_
_entity.id
_entity.type
_entity.pdbx_description
1 polymer ?
#
loop_
_entity_poly.entity_id
_entity_poly.type
_entity_poly.pdbx_seq_one_letter_code
_entity_poly.pdbx_strand_id
1 'polypeptide(L)'
;MNRLHLLVLFISLSASGFAQLSGIVGEIIADHDTTGIEGLAGWKTYRIYAEFSDPLDEISAIYGDADSHWQVDAVGGFYQAELGGNFGWSINAGIVAFLPEVAFDSWFTLNASNSGEVNGLANTIGLNGAIFASFNAGGGFEISTS
;
A
#
# COMPACT_ATOMS: atom_id res chain seq x y z
N MET A 1 16.65 -28.18 -46.08
CA MET A 1 17.38 -27.11 -45.41
C MET A 1 16.50 -26.14 -44.61
N ASN A 2 15.18 -26.34 -44.42
CA ASN A 2 14.29 -25.32 -43.89
C ASN A 2 13.79 -25.54 -42.44
N ARG A 3 14.28 -26.59 -41.76
CA ARG A 3 13.81 -26.87 -40.37
C ARG A 3 14.65 -26.22 -39.27
N LEU A 4 15.87 -25.78 -39.57
CA LEU A 4 16.77 -25.19 -38.62
C LEU A 4 16.43 -23.70 -38.38
N HIS A 5 15.91 -22.99 -39.38
CA HIS A 5 15.56 -21.58 -39.28
C HIS A 5 14.28 -21.31 -38.47
N LEU A 6 13.38 -22.30 -38.40
CA LEU A 6 12.14 -22.19 -37.62
C LEU A 6 12.40 -22.33 -36.10
N LEU A 7 13.41 -23.13 -35.74
CA LEU A 7 13.76 -23.32 -34.32
C LEU A 7 14.44 -22.09 -33.72
N VAL A 8 15.23 -21.35 -34.50
CA VAL A 8 15.90 -20.12 -34.05
C VAL A 8 14.90 -18.97 -33.87
N LEU A 9 13.84 -18.91 -34.65
CA LEU A 9 12.81 -17.89 -34.55
C LEU A 9 11.95 -18.05 -33.29
N PHE A 10 11.73 -19.29 -32.82
CA PHE A 10 10.96 -19.54 -31.58
C PHE A 10 11.74 -19.25 -30.30
N ILE A 11 13.06 -19.29 -30.31
CA ILE A 11 13.91 -19.01 -29.15
C ILE A 11 14.03 -17.50 -28.90
N SER A 12 13.84 -16.67 -29.92
CA SER A 12 13.94 -15.21 -29.80
C SER A 12 12.64 -14.52 -29.30
N LEU A 13 11.53 -15.25 -29.12
CA LEU A 13 10.25 -14.68 -28.65
C LEU A 13 9.98 -14.88 -27.16
N SER A 14 10.85 -15.53 -26.42
CA SER A 14 10.75 -15.58 -24.95
C SER A 14 11.52 -14.41 -24.31
N ALA A 15 11.17 -13.18 -24.67
CA ALA A 15 11.44 -12.04 -23.82
C ALA A 15 10.48 -12.19 -22.62
N SER A 16 10.96 -12.82 -21.57
CA SER A 16 10.27 -12.82 -20.28
C SER A 16 10.19 -11.36 -19.83
N GLY A 17 9.05 -10.72 -20.03
CA GLY A 17 8.75 -9.46 -19.38
C GLY A 17 8.66 -9.75 -17.89
N PHE A 18 9.68 -9.42 -17.13
CA PHE A 18 9.59 -9.41 -15.67
C PHE A 18 8.96 -8.07 -15.28
N ALA A 19 7.92 -8.12 -14.45
CA ALA A 19 7.42 -6.94 -13.77
C ALA A 19 8.60 -6.25 -13.07
N GLN A 20 8.82 -4.99 -13.37
CA GLN A 20 9.94 -4.23 -12.81
C GLN A 20 9.41 -3.05 -12.02
N LEU A 21 9.60 -3.10 -10.69
CA LEU A 21 9.40 -1.96 -9.82
C LEU A 21 10.40 -0.86 -10.22
N SER A 22 9.88 0.29 -10.67
CA SER A 22 10.68 1.46 -11.06
C SER A 22 11.05 2.31 -9.85
N GLY A 23 10.18 2.35 -8.83
CA GLY A 23 10.40 3.11 -7.62
C GLY A 23 9.24 3.09 -6.65
N ILE A 24 9.49 3.74 -5.51
CA ILE A 24 8.47 4.07 -4.52
C ILE A 24 8.34 5.59 -4.48
N VAL A 25 7.15 6.10 -4.65
CA VAL A 25 6.87 7.54 -4.71
C VAL A 25 5.88 7.93 -3.61
N GLY A 26 6.19 9.00 -2.90
CA GLY A 26 5.31 9.61 -1.90
C GLY A 26 4.69 10.90 -2.42
N GLU A 27 3.37 11.00 -2.32
CA GLU A 27 2.60 12.19 -2.65
C GLU A 27 1.96 12.77 -1.39
N ILE A 28 2.06 14.09 -1.18
CA ILE A 28 1.31 14.77 -0.11
C ILE A 28 -0.12 14.98 -0.61
N ILE A 29 -1.07 14.30 0.03
CA ILE A 29 -2.51 14.38 -0.29
C ILE A 29 -3.16 15.53 0.47
N ALA A 30 -2.74 15.78 1.71
CA ALA A 30 -3.25 16.87 2.52
C ALA A 30 -2.18 17.41 3.48
N ASP A 31 -2.16 18.72 3.63
CA ASP A 31 -1.47 19.45 4.70
C ASP A 31 -2.54 19.95 5.66
N HIS A 32 -2.60 19.34 6.86
CA HIS A 32 -3.70 19.55 7.77
C HIS A 32 -3.63 20.88 8.54
N ASP A 33 -2.55 21.63 8.41
CA ASP A 33 -2.54 23.02 8.86
C ASP A 33 -3.53 23.91 8.09
N THR A 34 -3.98 23.45 6.92
CA THR A 34 -4.89 24.17 6.04
C THR A 34 -6.28 23.56 5.92
N THR A 35 -6.49 22.32 6.38
CA THR A 35 -7.78 21.61 6.19
C THR A 35 -8.84 22.03 7.22
N GLY A 36 -8.44 22.53 8.38
CA GLY A 36 -9.34 22.88 9.47
C GLY A 36 -10.00 21.66 10.16
N ILE A 37 -9.50 20.46 9.92
CA ILE A 37 -10.01 19.24 10.57
C ILE A 37 -9.45 19.17 11.98
N GLU A 38 -10.36 19.11 12.97
CA GLU A 38 -9.99 19.03 14.37
C GLU A 38 -9.13 17.79 14.65
N GLY A 39 -8.09 17.95 15.44
CA GLY A 39 -7.18 16.86 15.82
C GLY A 39 -6.07 16.54 14.79
N LEU A 40 -6.12 17.11 13.58
CA LEU A 40 -5.11 16.85 12.55
C LEU A 40 -4.11 18.00 12.34
N ALA A 41 -4.24 19.12 13.04
CA ALA A 41 -3.29 20.23 12.91
C ALA A 41 -1.84 19.75 13.18
N GLY A 42 -0.90 20.12 12.32
CA GLY A 42 0.49 19.67 12.36
C GLY A 42 0.76 18.34 11.65
N TRP A 43 -0.27 17.64 11.18
CA TRP A 43 -0.13 16.40 10.44
C TRP A 43 -0.10 16.64 8.93
N LYS A 44 0.49 15.67 8.21
CA LYS A 44 0.43 15.59 6.74
C LYS A 44 0.02 14.18 6.34
N THR A 45 -0.91 14.10 5.41
CA THR A 45 -1.30 12.82 4.82
C THR A 45 -0.50 12.60 3.56
N TYR A 46 0.16 11.45 3.51
CA TYR A 46 0.92 10.96 2.35
C TYR A 46 0.21 9.75 1.75
N ARG A 47 0.30 9.64 0.43
CA ARG A 47 0.02 8.40 -0.27
C ARG A 47 1.32 7.88 -0.88
N ILE A 48 1.60 6.61 -0.61
CA ILE A 48 2.81 5.95 -1.10
C ILE A 48 2.41 5.01 -2.22
N TYR A 49 3.07 5.15 -3.36
CA TYR A 49 2.82 4.35 -4.55
C TYR A 49 4.04 3.51 -4.88
N ALA A 50 3.80 2.29 -5.36
CA ALA A 50 4.77 1.53 -6.12
C ALA A 50 4.59 1.86 -7.61
N GLU A 51 5.64 2.29 -8.27
CA GLU A 51 5.65 2.58 -9.70
C GLU A 51 6.28 1.42 -10.48
N PHE A 52 5.67 1.05 -11.58
CA PHE A 52 6.14 0.01 -12.49
C PHE A 52 6.51 0.59 -13.85
N SER A 53 7.43 -0.06 -14.55
CA SER A 53 7.86 0.34 -15.89
C SER A 53 6.84 -0.01 -16.98
N ASP A 54 6.01 -1.04 -16.75
CA ASP A 54 4.95 -1.45 -17.68
C ASP A 54 3.59 -1.21 -17.03
N PRO A 55 2.63 -0.57 -17.72
CA PRO A 55 1.29 -0.32 -17.19
C PRO A 55 0.44 -1.58 -16.99
N LEU A 56 0.91 -2.74 -17.46
CA LEU A 56 0.28 -4.04 -17.25
C LEU A 56 0.87 -4.81 -16.06
N ASP A 57 1.92 -4.27 -15.43
CA ASP A 57 2.49 -4.87 -14.23
C ASP A 57 1.55 -4.68 -13.04
N GLU A 58 1.43 -5.70 -12.21
CA GLU A 58 0.57 -5.72 -11.02
C GLU A 58 1.34 -6.16 -9.79
N ILE A 59 1.02 -5.57 -8.63
CA ILE A 59 1.49 -6.06 -7.34
C ILE A 59 0.65 -7.27 -6.94
N SER A 60 1.30 -8.43 -6.82
CA SER A 60 0.66 -9.65 -6.31
C SER A 60 0.87 -9.84 -4.82
N ALA A 61 1.97 -9.35 -4.26
CA ALA A 61 2.28 -9.46 -2.84
C ALA A 61 3.30 -8.39 -2.41
N ILE A 62 3.20 -7.98 -1.14
CA ILE A 62 4.22 -7.25 -0.41
C ILE A 62 4.57 -8.10 0.80
N TYR A 63 5.83 -8.42 1.00
CA TYR A 63 6.27 -9.27 2.09
C TYR A 63 7.65 -8.85 2.62
N GLY A 64 7.97 -9.30 3.82
CA GLY A 64 9.32 -9.23 4.39
C GLY A 64 9.78 -10.61 4.80
N ASP A 65 11.09 -10.84 4.78
CA ASP A 65 11.74 -12.04 5.25
C ASP A 65 12.98 -11.71 6.10
N ALA A 66 13.74 -12.73 6.50
CA ALA A 66 14.91 -12.56 7.36
C ALA A 66 16.06 -11.78 6.71
N ASP A 67 16.14 -11.77 5.38
CA ASP A 67 17.17 -11.09 4.61
C ASP A 67 16.71 -9.72 4.10
N SER A 68 15.40 -9.54 3.96
CA SER A 68 14.75 -8.32 3.44
C SER A 68 13.50 -7.99 4.26
N HIS A 69 13.71 -7.24 5.32
CA HIS A 69 12.62 -6.86 6.23
C HIS A 69 11.66 -5.87 5.54
N TRP A 70 10.37 -6.09 5.71
CA TRP A 70 9.40 -5.06 5.41
C TRP A 70 9.18 -4.20 6.64
N GLN A 71 9.61 -2.95 6.56
CA GLN A 71 9.49 -1.99 7.64
C GLN A 71 8.61 -0.81 7.21
N VAL A 72 7.73 -0.40 8.11
CA VAL A 72 6.91 0.81 7.97
C VAL A 72 7.04 1.62 9.23
N ASP A 73 7.56 2.83 9.10
CA ASP A 73 7.79 3.73 10.22
C ASP A 73 7.57 5.19 9.81
N ALA A 74 7.22 6.03 10.77
CA ALA A 74 7.08 7.47 10.60
C ALA A 74 7.56 8.20 11.86
N VAL A 75 8.39 9.23 11.70
CA VAL A 75 8.99 9.99 12.82
C VAL A 75 7.94 10.59 13.75
N GLY A 76 6.80 11.02 13.22
CA GLY A 76 5.66 11.56 13.97
C GLY A 76 4.64 10.50 14.40
N GLY A 77 4.87 9.25 14.04
CA GLY A 77 3.89 8.18 14.18
C GLY A 77 2.81 8.20 13.09
N PHE A 78 1.81 7.37 13.28
CA PHE A 78 0.66 7.21 12.38
C PHE A 78 -0.60 7.72 13.05
N TYR A 79 -1.37 8.54 12.34
CA TYR A 79 -2.68 8.94 12.82
C TYR A 79 -3.65 7.75 12.71
N GLN A 80 -4.40 7.49 13.79
CA GLN A 80 -5.40 6.43 13.86
C GLN A 80 -6.72 7.04 14.30
N ALA A 81 -7.69 7.09 13.40
CA ALA A 81 -9.03 7.55 13.68
C ALA A 81 -9.81 6.52 14.49
N GLU A 82 -10.63 6.94 15.45
CA GLU A 82 -11.42 6.04 16.31
C GLU A 82 -12.31 5.07 15.50
N LEU A 83 -12.89 5.55 14.38
CA LEU A 83 -13.73 4.77 13.48
C LEU A 83 -13.02 4.46 12.15
N GLY A 84 -11.71 4.50 12.13
CA GLY A 84 -10.86 4.14 11.02
C GLY A 84 -10.69 2.63 10.86
N GLY A 85 -9.64 2.24 10.15
CA GLY A 85 -9.31 0.82 9.97
C GLY A 85 -7.97 0.60 9.30
N ASN A 86 -7.39 -0.59 9.49
CA ASN A 86 -6.05 -0.92 9.01
C ASN A 86 -5.94 -1.08 7.49
N PHE A 87 -7.07 -1.11 6.79
CA PHE A 87 -7.12 -1.31 5.34
C PHE A 87 -8.05 -0.30 4.68
N GLY A 88 -7.71 0.14 3.46
CA GLY A 88 -8.52 1.07 2.71
C GLY A 88 -9.98 0.65 2.59
N TRP A 89 -10.26 -0.63 2.32
CA TRP A 89 -11.64 -1.14 2.23
C TRP A 89 -12.41 -1.16 3.57
N SER A 90 -11.75 -1.05 4.71
CA SER A 90 -12.42 -0.94 6.01
C SER A 90 -12.85 0.49 6.35
N ILE A 91 -12.36 1.49 5.63
CA ILE A 91 -12.78 2.88 5.80
C ILE A 91 -14.22 3.04 5.28
N ASN A 92 -15.13 3.34 6.17
CA ASN A 92 -16.55 3.47 5.83
C ASN A 92 -16.83 4.84 5.18
N ALA A 93 -17.06 4.84 3.86
CA ALA A 93 -17.34 6.05 3.10
C ALA A 93 -18.55 6.85 3.63
N GLY A 94 -19.54 6.18 4.24
CA GLY A 94 -20.71 6.85 4.83
C GLY A 94 -20.37 7.61 6.12
N ILE A 95 -19.36 7.19 6.86
CA ILE A 95 -18.91 7.85 8.08
C ILE A 95 -18.08 9.10 7.75
N VAL A 96 -17.28 9.07 6.71
CA VAL A 96 -16.41 10.19 6.29
C VAL A 96 -17.20 11.49 6.08
N ALA A 97 -18.47 11.40 5.68
CA ALA A 97 -19.32 12.56 5.50
C ALA A 97 -19.64 13.31 6.83
N PHE A 98 -19.53 12.62 7.96
CA PHE A 98 -19.83 13.16 9.31
C PHE A 98 -18.56 13.34 10.14
N LEU A 99 -17.56 12.52 9.92
CA LEU A 99 -16.26 12.49 10.58
C LEU A 99 -15.16 12.51 9.52
N PRO A 100 -14.84 13.67 8.94
CA PRO A 100 -13.92 13.79 7.83
C PRO A 100 -12.50 13.33 8.15
N GLU A 101 -12.09 13.32 9.41
CA GLU A 101 -10.81 12.81 9.89
C GLU A 101 -10.61 11.32 9.56
N VAL A 102 -11.68 10.53 9.44
CA VAL A 102 -11.63 9.11 9.11
C VAL A 102 -11.07 8.88 7.69
N ALA A 103 -11.23 9.84 6.78
CA ALA A 103 -10.64 9.76 5.45
C ALA A 103 -9.11 9.84 5.46
N PHE A 104 -8.52 10.35 6.55
CA PHE A 104 -7.09 10.57 6.73
C PHE A 104 -6.47 9.60 7.75
N ASP A 105 -7.23 8.58 8.13
CA ASP A 105 -6.70 7.47 8.90
C ASP A 105 -5.51 6.82 8.19
N SER A 106 -4.60 6.21 8.94
CA SER A 106 -3.47 5.50 8.37
C SER A 106 -3.83 4.05 8.08
N TRP A 107 -3.74 3.63 6.83
CA TRP A 107 -4.16 2.30 6.40
C TRP A 107 -3.34 1.79 5.21
N PHE A 108 -3.42 0.49 4.97
CA PHE A 108 -2.82 -0.18 3.82
C PHE A 108 -3.87 -0.53 2.78
N THR A 109 -3.50 -0.51 1.53
CA THR A 109 -4.38 -0.92 0.44
C THR A 109 -3.61 -1.42 -0.77
N LEU A 110 -4.31 -2.23 -1.56
CA LEU A 110 -4.04 -2.40 -2.99
C LEU A 110 -5.30 -1.96 -3.71
N ASN A 111 -5.29 -0.76 -4.29
CA ASN A 111 -6.33 -0.18 -5.14
C ASN A 111 -7.68 0.23 -4.50
N ALA A 112 -7.87 0.14 -3.18
CA ALA A 112 -9.12 0.57 -2.55
C ALA A 112 -8.87 1.60 -1.46
N SER A 113 -9.49 2.78 -1.54
CA SER A 113 -9.37 3.86 -0.56
C SER A 113 -10.51 3.89 0.47
N ASN A 114 -11.58 3.14 0.23
CA ASN A 114 -12.74 3.06 1.11
C ASN A 114 -13.60 1.83 0.78
N SER A 115 -14.58 1.53 1.61
CA SER A 115 -15.46 0.37 1.48
C SER A 115 -16.36 0.37 0.22
N GLY A 116 -16.47 1.49 -0.47
CA GLY A 116 -17.19 1.61 -1.75
C GLY A 116 -16.37 1.20 -2.98
N GLU A 117 -15.04 1.06 -2.83
CA GLU A 117 -14.09 0.78 -3.92
C GLU A 117 -13.61 -0.67 -3.88
N VAL A 118 -14.52 -1.64 -3.88
CA VAL A 118 -14.24 -3.05 -3.57
C VAL A 118 -13.54 -3.82 -4.70
N ASN A 119 -12.53 -3.27 -5.33
CA ASN A 119 -11.82 -3.93 -6.44
C ASN A 119 -10.36 -4.32 -6.15
N GLY A 120 -10.04 -4.70 -4.95
CA GLY A 120 -8.67 -5.09 -4.64
C GLY A 120 -8.54 -5.52 -3.20
N LEU A 121 -9.04 -6.71 -2.89
CA LEU A 121 -8.84 -7.28 -1.56
C LEU A 121 -7.38 -7.75 -1.43
N ALA A 122 -6.55 -6.98 -0.73
CA ALA A 122 -5.31 -7.51 -0.22
C ALA A 122 -5.63 -8.46 0.93
N ASN A 123 -5.43 -9.74 0.74
CA ASN A 123 -5.42 -10.70 1.84
C ASN A 123 -4.04 -10.64 2.51
N THR A 124 -4.00 -10.23 3.75
CA THR A 124 -2.77 -10.19 4.53
C THR A 124 -2.56 -11.53 5.22
N ILE A 125 -1.70 -12.36 4.66
CA ILE A 125 -1.17 -13.54 5.35
C ILE A 125 0.04 -13.06 6.15
N GLY A 126 0.02 -13.27 7.48
CA GLY A 126 1.17 -12.96 8.34
C GLY A 126 1.12 -11.62 9.09
N LEU A 127 0.20 -10.70 8.78
CA LEU A 127 -0.07 -9.56 9.64
C LEU A 127 -0.86 -10.06 10.87
N ASN A 128 -0.13 -10.38 11.93
CA ASN A 128 -0.74 -10.85 13.17
C ASN A 128 -1.19 -9.69 14.06
N GLY A 129 -1.96 -10.01 15.11
CA GLY A 129 -2.51 -9.01 16.03
C GLY A 129 -1.47 -8.11 16.71
N ALA A 130 -0.23 -8.55 16.86
CA ALA A 130 0.84 -7.73 17.47
C ALA A 130 1.28 -6.59 16.55
N ILE A 131 1.39 -6.83 15.24
CA ILE A 131 1.73 -5.82 14.24
C ILE A 131 0.64 -4.75 14.19
N PHE A 132 -0.61 -5.16 14.11
CA PHE A 132 -1.73 -4.22 14.16
C PHE A 132 -1.87 -3.51 15.50
N ALA A 133 -1.53 -4.14 16.62
CA ALA A 133 -1.55 -3.46 17.92
C ALA A 133 -0.56 -2.29 17.97
N SER A 134 0.66 -2.45 17.43
CA SER A 134 1.62 -1.36 17.32
C SER A 134 1.12 -0.26 16.39
N PHE A 135 0.65 -0.62 15.20
CA PHE A 135 0.16 0.32 14.21
C PHE A 135 -1.06 1.10 14.71
N ASN A 136 -2.04 0.41 15.33
CA ASN A 136 -3.23 1.05 15.93
C ASN A 136 -2.91 1.97 17.11
N ALA A 137 -1.75 1.79 17.74
CA ALA A 137 -1.24 2.69 18.75
C ALA A 137 -0.44 3.87 18.14
N GLY A 138 -0.43 4.01 16.82
CA GLY A 138 0.30 5.06 16.11
C GLY A 138 1.78 4.75 15.89
N GLY A 139 2.26 3.56 16.27
CA GLY A 139 3.65 3.15 16.09
C GLY A 139 3.91 2.49 14.72
N GLY A 140 5.18 2.41 14.35
CA GLY A 140 5.63 1.62 13.22
C GLY A 140 5.61 0.11 13.49
N PHE A 141 5.88 -0.67 12.44
CA PHE A 141 6.08 -2.11 12.55
C PHE A 141 7.14 -2.62 11.58
N GLU A 142 7.63 -3.81 11.88
CA GLU A 142 8.58 -4.54 11.04
C GLU A 142 8.10 -5.98 10.88
N ILE A 143 8.19 -6.50 9.67
CA ILE A 143 7.95 -7.91 9.36
C ILE A 143 9.28 -8.52 8.91
N SER A 144 9.77 -9.42 9.76
CA SER A 144 10.90 -10.30 9.48
C SER A 144 10.42 -11.71 9.78
N THR A 145 10.04 -12.48 8.78
CA THR A 145 9.72 -13.89 8.98
C THR A 145 11.00 -14.69 9.07
N SER A 146 11.18 -15.40 10.15
CA SER A 146 12.24 -16.41 10.30
C SER A 146 11.89 -17.70 9.56
#